data_79058da9ea21912047de3e798f90785f
#
_entry.id   79058da9ea21912047de3e798f90785f
#
_cell.length_a   1.000
_cell.length_b   1.000
_cell.length_c   1.000
_cell.angle_alpha   90.00
_cell.angle_beta   90.00
_cell.angle_gamma   90.00
#
_symmetry.space_group_name_H-M   'P 1'
#
loop_
_entity.id
_entity.type
_entity.pdbx_description
1 polymer ?
#
loop_
_entity_poly.entity_id
_entity_poly.type
_entity_poly.pdbx_seq_one_letter_code
_entity_poly.pdbx_strand_id
1 'polypeptide(L)'
;MTIKVAGGAEESGIVVGNTFDKYSSRNPIVKWMMGGFDSALSDLVEKASPETINEVGCGEGYWVLRWLEQGLLARGCDFSKIVIDIARKNALDAGISDSIFEPVSIYDLSEDRDSADLIVCCEVLEHLENPDIGMQALQRVVRKNLIISVPQEPIWCALNLARGKYISRFGNTPGHIQHWSRKSFIKFVSKYFIVDEVKSPFPWTMILCRPFL
;
A
#
# COMPACT_ATOMS: atom_id res chain seq x y z
N MET A 1 -10.93 6.85 -12.71
CA MET A 1 -11.11 5.39 -12.92
C MET A 1 -11.97 4.81 -11.80
N THR A 2 -12.92 3.94 -12.11
CA THR A 2 -13.71 3.14 -11.14
C THR A 2 -13.24 1.70 -11.23
N ILE A 3 -12.95 1.08 -10.10
CA ILE A 3 -12.50 -0.32 -10.05
C ILE A 3 -13.50 -1.20 -9.28
N LYS A 4 -13.49 -2.49 -9.56
CA LYS A 4 -14.17 -3.49 -8.71
C LYS A 4 -13.33 -3.71 -7.44
N VAL A 5 -13.99 -3.85 -6.30
CA VAL A 5 -13.34 -4.08 -5.00
C VAL A 5 -13.82 -5.38 -4.37
N ALA A 6 -13.02 -5.93 -3.45
CA ALA A 6 -13.30 -7.20 -2.77
C ALA A 6 -14.54 -7.15 -1.85
N GLY A 7 -14.91 -5.95 -1.37
CA GLY A 7 -16.15 -5.74 -0.64
C GLY A 7 -16.22 -6.45 0.72
N GLY A 8 -15.07 -6.72 1.34
CA GLY A 8 -15.00 -7.44 2.61
C GLY A 8 -14.87 -8.96 2.45
N ALA A 9 -14.38 -9.44 1.30
CA ALA A 9 -14.04 -10.84 1.12
C ALA A 9 -13.01 -11.30 2.16
N GLU A 10 -13.06 -12.56 2.51
CA GLU A 10 -12.12 -13.18 3.46
C GLU A 10 -11.34 -14.29 2.77
N GLU A 11 -10.03 -14.34 3.03
CA GLU A 11 -9.16 -15.43 2.63
C GLU A 11 -8.41 -15.95 3.87
N SER A 12 -8.55 -17.23 4.17
CA SER A 12 -7.95 -17.86 5.37
C SER A 12 -8.28 -17.15 6.69
N GLY A 13 -9.49 -16.57 6.81
CA GLY A 13 -9.94 -15.84 8.01
C GLY A 13 -9.43 -14.40 8.12
N ILE A 14 -8.79 -13.89 7.07
CA ILE A 14 -8.30 -12.52 6.99
C ILE A 14 -9.18 -11.74 5.99
N VAL A 15 -9.67 -10.58 6.38
CA VAL A 15 -10.36 -9.66 5.45
C VAL A 15 -9.34 -9.11 4.47
N VAL A 16 -9.57 -9.29 3.18
CA VAL A 16 -8.64 -8.93 2.11
C VAL A 16 -9.22 -7.84 1.21
N GLY A 17 -8.33 -7.01 0.66
CA GLY A 17 -8.69 -5.92 -0.23
C GLY A 17 -9.52 -4.81 0.42
N ASN A 18 -10.09 -3.95 -0.40
CA ASN A 18 -10.91 -2.83 0.06
C ASN A 18 -12.34 -3.28 0.40
N THR A 19 -12.85 -2.88 1.57
CA THR A 19 -14.23 -3.16 1.99
C THR A 19 -15.26 -2.35 1.22
N PHE A 20 -14.86 -1.23 0.63
CA PHE A 20 -15.66 -0.39 -0.27
C PHE A 20 -14.72 0.39 -1.21
N ASP A 21 -15.24 0.84 -2.35
CA ASP A 21 -14.48 1.68 -3.27
C ASP A 21 -14.28 3.08 -2.65
N LYS A 22 -13.13 3.24 -1.98
CA LYS A 22 -12.72 4.51 -1.36
C LYS A 22 -12.31 5.56 -2.39
N TYR A 23 -11.89 5.12 -3.58
CA TYR A 23 -11.38 6.00 -4.64
C TYR A 23 -12.48 6.73 -5.40
N SER A 24 -13.65 6.10 -5.59
CA SER A 24 -14.83 6.73 -6.21
C SER A 24 -15.86 7.25 -5.20
N SER A 25 -15.53 7.24 -3.91
CA SER A 25 -16.44 7.66 -2.84
C SER A 25 -16.93 9.10 -3.02
N ARG A 26 -18.23 9.32 -2.83
CA ARG A 26 -18.86 10.65 -2.85
C ARG A 26 -18.80 11.36 -1.49
N ASN A 27 -18.39 10.67 -0.42
CA ASN A 27 -18.26 11.25 0.91
C ASN A 27 -17.15 12.31 0.92
N PRO A 28 -17.39 13.57 1.28
CA PRO A 28 -16.41 14.64 1.22
C PRO A 28 -15.20 14.40 2.14
N ILE A 29 -15.39 13.75 3.28
CA ILE A 29 -14.29 13.41 4.21
C ILE A 29 -13.38 12.36 3.57
N VAL A 30 -13.98 11.29 3.00
CA VAL A 30 -13.20 10.24 2.31
C VAL A 30 -12.46 10.83 1.12
N LYS A 31 -13.11 11.69 0.32
CA LYS A 31 -12.47 12.39 -0.80
C LYS A 31 -11.28 13.23 -0.36
N TRP A 32 -11.45 14.00 0.72
CA TRP A 32 -10.38 14.84 1.25
C TRP A 32 -9.19 13.99 1.73
N MET A 33 -9.45 12.93 2.48
CA MET A 33 -8.41 12.01 2.96
C MET A 33 -7.70 11.33 1.79
N MET A 34 -8.45 10.73 0.85
CA MET A 34 -7.87 10.05 -0.30
C MET A 34 -7.15 11.01 -1.24
N GLY A 35 -7.65 12.25 -1.41
CA GLY A 35 -6.96 13.29 -2.16
C GLY A 35 -5.62 13.67 -1.55
N GLY A 36 -5.54 13.76 -0.22
CA GLY A 36 -4.27 13.99 0.48
C GLY A 36 -3.28 12.83 0.30
N PHE A 37 -3.76 11.58 0.38
CA PHE A 37 -2.95 10.40 0.13
C PHE A 37 -2.44 10.36 -1.31
N ASP A 38 -3.33 10.59 -2.28
CA ASP A 38 -3.02 10.64 -3.71
C ASP A 38 -1.96 11.70 -4.02
N SER A 39 -2.15 12.92 -3.54
CA SER A 39 -1.17 14.01 -3.74
C SER A 39 0.20 13.64 -3.17
N ALA A 40 0.24 13.12 -1.94
CA ALA A 40 1.49 12.74 -1.29
C ALA A 40 2.20 11.61 -2.05
N LEU A 41 1.47 10.58 -2.48
CA LEU A 41 2.03 9.45 -3.23
C LEU A 41 2.53 9.90 -4.60
N SER A 42 1.73 10.68 -5.34
CA SER A 42 2.10 11.19 -6.66
C SER A 42 3.36 12.07 -6.61
N ASP A 43 3.45 12.97 -5.64
CA ASP A 43 4.64 13.82 -5.45
C ASP A 43 5.90 12.99 -5.15
N LEU A 44 5.78 11.91 -4.36
CA LEU A 44 6.92 11.04 -4.06
C LEU A 44 7.31 10.16 -5.25
N VAL A 45 6.34 9.68 -6.04
CA VAL A 45 6.61 8.95 -7.28
C VAL A 45 7.30 9.85 -8.30
N GLU A 46 6.83 11.09 -8.48
CA GLU A 46 7.48 12.08 -9.34
C GLU A 46 8.92 12.36 -8.90
N LYS A 47 9.14 12.55 -7.60
CA LYS A 47 10.47 12.77 -7.02
C LYS A 47 11.40 11.58 -7.22
N ALA A 48 10.90 10.35 -7.07
CA ALA A 48 11.67 9.12 -7.29
C ALA A 48 12.00 8.92 -8.78
N SER A 49 11.20 9.49 -9.69
CA SER A 49 11.37 9.43 -11.15
C SER A 49 11.73 8.03 -11.66
N PRO A 50 10.92 7.00 -11.38
CA PRO A 50 11.24 5.62 -11.70
C PRO A 50 10.97 5.30 -13.17
N GLU A 51 11.75 4.37 -13.75
CA GLU A 51 11.41 3.73 -15.01
C GLU A 51 10.42 2.59 -14.80
N THR A 52 10.56 1.86 -13.68
CA THR A 52 9.72 0.71 -13.34
C THR A 52 9.20 0.81 -11.91
N ILE A 53 7.93 0.43 -11.71
CA ILE A 53 7.26 0.39 -10.41
C ILE A 53 6.75 -1.03 -10.14
N ASN A 54 6.94 -1.53 -8.91
CA ASN A 54 6.23 -2.70 -8.41
C ASN A 54 5.51 -2.34 -7.11
N GLU A 55 4.18 -2.50 -7.08
CA GLU A 55 3.37 -2.29 -5.88
C GLU A 55 3.21 -3.60 -5.12
N VAL A 56 3.76 -3.67 -3.92
CA VAL A 56 3.64 -4.80 -2.99
C VAL A 56 2.46 -4.55 -2.06
N GLY A 57 1.48 -5.45 -2.08
CA GLY A 57 0.18 -5.23 -1.46
C GLY A 57 -0.72 -4.35 -2.34
N CYS A 58 -0.76 -4.63 -3.66
CA CYS A 58 -1.45 -3.79 -4.65
C CYS A 58 -2.98 -3.82 -4.53
N GLY A 59 -3.52 -4.71 -3.71
CA GLY A 59 -4.96 -4.88 -3.60
C GLY A 59 -5.58 -5.12 -4.98
N GLU A 60 -6.69 -4.44 -5.26
CA GLU A 60 -7.43 -4.56 -6.52
C GLU A 60 -6.79 -3.81 -7.71
N GLY A 61 -5.53 -3.33 -7.55
CA GLY A 61 -4.70 -2.81 -8.63
C GLY A 61 -4.92 -1.33 -8.99
N TYR A 62 -5.57 -0.54 -8.12
CA TYR A 62 -5.92 0.86 -8.43
C TYR A 62 -4.71 1.71 -8.82
N TRP A 63 -3.64 1.70 -8.04
CA TRP A 63 -2.47 2.54 -8.28
C TRP A 63 -1.66 2.06 -9.48
N VAL A 64 -1.48 0.75 -9.61
CA VAL A 64 -0.80 0.14 -10.77
C VAL A 64 -1.46 0.56 -12.07
N LEU A 65 -2.78 0.42 -12.18
CA LEU A 65 -3.53 0.80 -13.37
C LEU A 65 -3.42 2.30 -13.65
N ARG A 66 -3.46 3.13 -12.62
CA ARG A 66 -3.31 4.57 -12.74
C ARG A 66 -1.93 4.99 -13.23
N TRP A 67 -0.86 4.35 -12.75
CA TRP A 67 0.49 4.62 -13.26
C TRP A 67 0.67 4.20 -14.70
N LEU A 68 0.06 3.09 -15.11
CA LEU A 68 0.04 2.66 -16.51
C LEU A 68 -0.72 3.64 -17.42
N GLU A 69 -1.85 4.19 -16.96
CA GLU A 69 -2.55 5.30 -17.66
C GLU A 69 -1.67 6.54 -17.83
N GLN A 70 -0.75 6.78 -16.93
CA GLN A 70 0.23 7.88 -16.98
C GLN A 70 1.47 7.56 -17.83
N GLY A 71 1.56 6.35 -18.39
CA GLY A 71 2.67 5.91 -19.24
C GLY A 71 3.87 5.36 -18.47
N LEU A 72 3.75 5.12 -17.16
CA LEU A 72 4.79 4.47 -16.36
C LEU A 72 4.71 2.94 -16.52
N LEU A 73 5.82 2.25 -16.45
CA LEU A 73 5.84 0.78 -16.43
C LEU A 73 5.58 0.30 -15.01
N ALA A 74 4.38 -0.24 -14.77
CA ALA A 74 3.96 -0.65 -13.44
C ALA A 74 3.39 -2.07 -13.42
N ARG A 75 3.60 -2.77 -12.30
CA ARG A 75 3.01 -4.05 -11.96
C ARG A 75 2.69 -4.10 -10.48
N GLY A 76 1.99 -5.15 -10.03
CA GLY A 76 1.68 -5.30 -8.62
C GLY A 76 1.58 -6.75 -8.18
N CYS A 77 1.76 -6.96 -6.89
CA CYS A 77 1.51 -8.24 -6.25
C CYS A 77 0.78 -8.06 -4.92
N ASP A 78 0.03 -9.08 -4.54
CA ASP A 78 -0.68 -9.18 -3.27
C ASP A 78 -0.68 -10.66 -2.83
N PHE A 79 -0.71 -10.91 -1.52
CA PHE A 79 -0.74 -12.30 -1.03
C PHE A 79 -2.07 -12.99 -1.34
N SER A 80 -3.16 -12.22 -1.46
CA SER A 80 -4.50 -12.73 -1.66
C SER A 80 -4.76 -13.03 -3.14
N LYS A 81 -5.01 -14.31 -3.44
CA LYS A 81 -5.42 -14.73 -4.77
C LYS A 81 -6.77 -14.14 -5.17
N ILE A 82 -7.70 -14.02 -4.22
CA ILE A 82 -9.03 -13.42 -4.47
C ILE A 82 -8.87 -11.98 -4.97
N VAL A 83 -8.02 -11.21 -4.30
CA VAL A 83 -7.80 -9.80 -4.63
C VAL A 83 -7.06 -9.64 -5.96
N ILE A 84 -6.07 -10.49 -6.23
CA ILE A 84 -5.36 -10.52 -7.52
C ILE A 84 -6.30 -10.89 -8.68
N ASP A 85 -7.21 -11.83 -8.50
CA ASP A 85 -8.20 -12.16 -9.53
C ASP A 85 -9.14 -10.97 -9.83
N ILE A 86 -9.41 -10.12 -8.84
CA ILE A 86 -10.15 -8.86 -9.04
C ILE A 86 -9.27 -7.82 -9.76
N ALA A 87 -8.00 -7.66 -9.35
CA ALA A 87 -7.06 -6.76 -10.01
C ALA A 87 -6.89 -7.09 -11.49
N ARG A 88 -6.76 -8.38 -11.82
CA ARG A 88 -6.71 -8.89 -13.19
C ARG A 88 -7.95 -8.54 -14.01
N LYS A 89 -9.15 -8.68 -13.41
CA LYS A 89 -10.40 -8.27 -14.06
C LYS A 89 -10.46 -6.76 -14.30
N ASN A 90 -9.98 -5.96 -13.33
CA ASN A 90 -9.90 -4.51 -13.48
C ASN A 90 -8.93 -4.12 -14.62
N ALA A 91 -7.78 -4.84 -14.77
CA ALA A 91 -6.85 -4.64 -15.87
C ALA A 91 -7.50 -4.94 -17.22
N LEU A 92 -8.15 -6.12 -17.37
CA LEU A 92 -8.83 -6.51 -18.59
C LEU A 92 -9.96 -5.52 -18.96
N ASP A 93 -10.74 -5.05 -17.99
CA ASP A 93 -11.79 -4.04 -18.20
C ASP A 93 -11.20 -2.69 -18.69
N ALA A 94 -9.95 -2.40 -18.35
CA ALA A 94 -9.19 -1.22 -18.81
C ALA A 94 -8.41 -1.47 -20.12
N GLY A 95 -8.51 -2.65 -20.74
CA GLY A 95 -7.76 -3.01 -21.94
C GLY A 95 -6.26 -3.28 -21.70
N ILE A 96 -5.89 -3.57 -20.48
CA ILE A 96 -4.51 -3.83 -20.04
C ILE A 96 -4.34 -5.34 -19.80
N SER A 97 -3.14 -5.88 -20.05
CA SER A 97 -2.84 -7.29 -19.76
C SER A 97 -2.99 -7.58 -18.26
N ASP A 98 -3.60 -8.70 -17.92
CA ASP A 98 -3.78 -9.20 -16.56
C ASP A 98 -2.50 -9.79 -15.96
N SER A 99 -1.51 -10.11 -16.80
CA SER A 99 -0.21 -10.67 -16.39
C SER A 99 0.67 -9.74 -15.54
N ILE A 100 0.26 -8.47 -15.42
CA ILE A 100 0.94 -7.49 -14.55
C ILE A 100 0.66 -7.70 -13.06
N PHE A 101 -0.31 -8.55 -12.71
CA PHE A 101 -0.69 -8.86 -11.33
C PHE A 101 -0.40 -10.31 -10.96
N GLU A 102 0.34 -10.50 -9.87
CA GLU A 102 0.72 -11.83 -9.39
C GLU A 102 0.38 -12.04 -7.91
N PRO A 103 -0.11 -13.26 -7.54
CA PRO A 103 -0.37 -13.61 -6.14
C PRO A 103 0.97 -13.96 -5.45
N VAL A 104 1.61 -12.96 -4.84
CA VAL A 104 2.89 -13.11 -4.14
C VAL A 104 2.83 -12.40 -2.79
N SER A 105 3.18 -13.12 -1.73
CA SER A 105 3.33 -12.56 -0.40
C SER A 105 4.59 -11.68 -0.32
N ILE A 106 4.55 -10.62 0.48
CA ILE A 106 5.73 -9.80 0.77
C ILE A 106 6.91 -10.65 1.28
N TYR A 107 6.64 -11.74 1.99
CA TYR A 107 7.68 -12.64 2.51
C TYR A 107 8.37 -13.47 1.42
N ASP A 108 7.69 -13.69 0.28
CA ASP A 108 8.13 -14.53 -0.84
C ASP A 108 8.70 -13.71 -2.02
N LEU A 109 8.93 -12.40 -1.81
CA LEU A 109 9.55 -11.54 -2.81
C LEU A 109 10.95 -12.03 -3.18
N SER A 110 11.24 -12.07 -4.48
CA SER A 110 12.54 -12.48 -5.03
C SER A 110 13.13 -11.39 -5.94
N GLU A 111 14.45 -11.25 -5.89
CA GLU A 111 15.17 -10.23 -6.66
C GLU A 111 14.93 -10.37 -8.16
N ASP A 112 15.01 -11.60 -8.69
CA ASP A 112 14.87 -11.86 -10.13
C ASP A 112 13.51 -11.50 -10.70
N ARG A 113 12.43 -11.72 -9.91
CA ARG A 113 11.06 -11.51 -10.36
C ARG A 113 10.51 -10.14 -9.98
N ASP A 114 10.78 -9.68 -8.73
CA ASP A 114 10.00 -8.62 -8.11
C ASP A 114 10.71 -7.28 -8.05
N SER A 115 12.01 -7.22 -8.43
CA SER A 115 12.77 -5.96 -8.37
C SER A 115 12.25 -4.90 -9.33
N ALA A 116 12.24 -3.66 -8.86
CA ALA A 116 11.93 -2.48 -9.65
C ALA A 116 12.75 -1.27 -9.18
N ASP A 117 12.79 -0.21 -9.99
CA ASP A 117 13.40 1.05 -9.60
C ASP A 117 12.72 1.62 -8.38
N LEU A 118 11.38 1.61 -8.37
CA LEU A 118 10.55 2.00 -7.26
C LEU A 118 9.69 0.82 -6.80
N ILE A 119 9.82 0.47 -5.53
CA ILE A 119 8.84 -0.35 -4.84
C ILE A 119 7.89 0.57 -4.10
N VAL A 120 6.58 0.30 -4.22
CA VAL A 120 5.54 0.95 -3.41
C VAL A 120 4.91 -0.10 -2.51
N CYS A 121 4.88 0.14 -1.19
CA CYS A 121 4.32 -0.77 -0.19
C CYS A 121 3.50 0.05 0.81
N CYS A 122 2.26 0.31 0.46
CA CYS A 122 1.37 1.16 1.24
C CYS A 122 0.28 0.37 1.93
N GLU A 123 0.09 0.61 3.24
CA GLU A 123 -0.97 -0.03 4.06
C GLU A 123 -0.84 -1.58 4.10
N VAL A 124 0.39 -2.06 4.28
CA VAL A 124 0.72 -3.49 4.33
C VAL A 124 1.36 -3.87 5.66
N LEU A 125 2.34 -3.09 6.12
CA LEU A 125 3.16 -3.48 7.28
C LEU A 125 2.36 -3.64 8.57
N GLU A 126 1.28 -2.89 8.74
CA GLU A 126 0.39 -2.97 9.91
C GLU A 126 -0.32 -4.32 10.04
N HIS A 127 -0.38 -5.08 8.96
CA HIS A 127 -0.98 -6.41 8.91
C HIS A 127 0.02 -7.55 9.11
N LEU A 128 1.33 -7.26 9.10
CA LEU A 128 2.36 -8.28 9.15
C LEU A 128 2.63 -8.76 10.58
N GLU A 129 2.67 -10.07 10.79
CA GLU A 129 3.13 -10.67 12.05
C GLU A 129 4.60 -10.33 12.31
N ASN A 130 5.42 -10.37 11.27
CA ASN A 130 6.86 -10.11 11.32
C ASN A 130 7.28 -8.99 10.36
N PRO A 131 7.03 -7.70 10.72
CA PRO A 131 7.35 -6.59 9.84
C PRO A 131 8.86 -6.44 9.55
N ASP A 132 9.73 -6.90 10.45
CA ASP A 132 11.18 -6.92 10.22
C ASP A 132 11.54 -7.85 9.04
N ILE A 133 10.91 -9.02 8.90
CA ILE A 133 11.11 -9.94 7.77
C ILE A 133 10.57 -9.30 6.48
N GLY A 134 9.41 -8.63 6.54
CA GLY A 134 8.86 -7.88 5.42
C GLY A 134 9.81 -6.79 4.92
N MET A 135 10.41 -6.02 5.84
CA MET A 135 11.42 -5.00 5.47
C MET A 135 12.67 -5.59 4.84
N GLN A 136 13.15 -6.75 5.32
CA GLN A 136 14.28 -7.46 4.71
C GLN A 136 13.93 -7.98 3.30
N ALA A 137 12.68 -8.42 3.10
CA ALA A 137 12.22 -8.82 1.78
C ALA A 137 12.18 -7.62 0.81
N LEU A 138 11.67 -6.47 1.26
CA LEU A 138 11.69 -5.23 0.48
C LEU A 138 13.12 -4.80 0.14
N GLN A 139 14.09 -4.92 1.05
CA GLN A 139 15.50 -4.60 0.76
C GLN A 139 16.06 -5.38 -0.41
N ARG A 140 15.63 -6.65 -0.61
CA ARG A 140 16.13 -7.49 -1.72
C ARG A 140 15.65 -7.02 -3.09
N VAL A 141 14.48 -6.35 -3.17
CA VAL A 141 13.82 -6.02 -4.44
C VAL A 141 13.85 -4.54 -4.80
N VAL A 142 14.22 -3.66 -3.87
CA VAL A 142 14.33 -2.21 -4.09
C VAL A 142 15.64 -1.91 -4.81
N ARG A 143 15.56 -1.40 -6.06
CA ARG A 143 16.77 -1.00 -6.81
C ARG A 143 17.20 0.43 -6.50
N LYS A 144 16.27 1.39 -6.48
CA LYS A 144 16.56 2.82 -6.26
C LYS A 144 15.82 3.38 -5.05
N ASN A 145 14.48 3.24 -5.04
CA ASN A 145 13.64 3.86 -4.02
C ASN A 145 12.53 2.92 -3.51
N LEU A 146 12.11 3.16 -2.28
CA LEU A 146 10.93 2.59 -1.66
C LEU A 146 10.01 3.72 -1.19
N ILE A 147 8.73 3.66 -1.55
CA ILE A 147 7.67 4.42 -0.88
C ILE A 147 6.90 3.45 0.01
N ILE A 148 6.75 3.81 1.28
CA ILE A 148 6.08 2.96 2.26
C ILE A 148 5.18 3.80 3.15
N SER A 149 3.96 3.30 3.44
CA SER A 149 3.03 4.00 4.33
C SER A 149 2.36 3.07 5.32
N VAL A 150 1.93 3.66 6.44
CA VAL A 150 1.10 3.03 7.45
C VAL A 150 0.12 4.05 8.04
N PRO A 151 -1.02 3.61 8.62
CA PRO A 151 -1.88 4.47 9.41
C PRO A 151 -1.12 5.04 10.61
N GLN A 152 -1.34 6.33 10.89
CA GLN A 152 -0.73 7.00 12.04
C GLN A 152 -1.56 6.75 13.30
N GLU A 153 -0.97 6.06 14.28
CA GLU A 153 -1.57 5.86 15.58
C GLU A 153 -1.10 6.93 16.60
N PRO A 154 -1.97 7.36 17.55
CA PRO A 154 -3.33 6.85 17.82
C PRO A 154 -4.44 7.53 17.01
N ILE A 155 -4.12 8.33 15.98
CA ILE A 155 -5.11 9.11 15.20
C ILE A 155 -6.11 8.18 14.51
N TRP A 156 -5.64 7.09 13.91
CA TRP A 156 -6.48 6.12 13.21
C TRP A 156 -7.52 5.49 14.14
N CYS A 157 -7.11 5.03 15.31
CA CYS A 157 -8.02 4.50 16.32
C CYS A 157 -9.03 5.55 16.80
N ALA A 158 -8.60 6.79 17.04
CA ALA A 158 -9.50 7.88 17.45
C ALA A 158 -10.55 8.19 16.37
N LEU A 159 -10.19 8.17 15.08
CA LEU A 159 -11.13 8.34 13.97
C LEU A 159 -12.14 7.19 13.88
N ASN A 160 -11.72 5.97 14.11
CA ASN A 160 -12.61 4.82 14.16
C ASN A 160 -13.62 4.93 15.30
N LEU A 161 -13.18 5.32 16.49
CA LEU A 161 -14.06 5.57 17.64
C LEU A 161 -15.05 6.71 17.35
N ALA A 162 -14.60 7.82 16.77
CA ALA A 162 -15.45 8.95 16.41
C ALA A 162 -16.56 8.57 15.40
N ARG A 163 -16.33 7.54 14.58
CA ARG A 163 -17.32 6.97 13.66
C ARG A 163 -18.16 5.84 14.26
N GLY A 164 -17.99 5.55 15.56
CA GLY A 164 -18.67 4.43 16.24
C GLY A 164 -18.19 3.05 15.78
N LYS A 165 -16.98 2.96 15.15
CA LYS A 165 -16.44 1.70 14.66
C LYS A 165 -15.43 1.10 15.64
N TYR A 166 -15.46 -0.23 15.76
CA TYR A 166 -14.50 -1.03 16.55
C TYR A 166 -14.40 -0.61 18.03
N ILE A 167 -15.50 -0.17 18.65
CA ILE A 167 -15.56 0.34 20.02
C ILE A 167 -15.01 -0.70 21.02
N SER A 168 -15.39 -1.98 20.85
CA SER A 168 -14.91 -3.08 21.69
C SER A 168 -13.40 -3.36 21.60
N ARG A 169 -12.73 -2.80 20.59
CA ARG A 169 -11.29 -2.91 20.35
C ARG A 169 -10.59 -1.55 20.43
N PHE A 170 -11.19 -0.58 21.14
CA PHE A 170 -10.66 0.78 21.29
C PHE A 170 -10.34 1.46 19.94
N GLY A 171 -11.16 1.22 18.92
CA GLY A 171 -10.97 1.77 17.57
C GLY A 171 -9.95 1.03 16.69
N ASN A 172 -9.33 -0.04 17.18
CA ASN A 172 -8.39 -0.81 16.38
C ASN A 172 -9.11 -1.56 15.26
N THR A 173 -8.63 -1.37 14.03
CA THR A 173 -9.15 -2.06 12.85
C THR A 173 -8.83 -3.54 12.92
N PRO A 174 -9.78 -4.45 12.64
CA PRO A 174 -9.48 -5.88 12.52
C PRO A 174 -8.37 -6.11 11.49
N GLY A 175 -7.35 -6.88 11.86
CA GLY A 175 -6.18 -7.14 11.02
C GLY A 175 -5.00 -6.17 11.22
N HIS A 176 -5.20 -5.01 11.85
CA HIS A 176 -4.06 -4.17 12.27
C HIS A 176 -3.45 -4.74 13.55
N ILE A 177 -2.34 -5.44 13.41
CA ILE A 177 -1.60 -6.04 14.53
C ILE A 177 -0.38 -5.20 14.93
N GLN A 178 0.12 -4.37 14.01
CA GLN A 178 1.16 -3.39 14.30
C GLN A 178 0.59 -1.98 14.38
N HIS A 179 1.15 -1.17 15.28
CA HIS A 179 0.70 0.19 15.53
C HIS A 179 1.90 1.14 15.60
N TRP A 180 1.96 2.11 14.69
CA TRP A 180 3.05 3.06 14.66
C TRP A 180 2.56 4.50 14.80
N SER A 181 3.19 5.24 15.69
CA SER A 181 3.21 6.69 15.61
C SER A 181 4.16 7.11 14.46
N ARG A 182 3.99 8.32 13.94
CA ARG A 182 4.91 8.87 12.94
C ARG A 182 6.39 8.70 13.34
N LYS A 183 6.73 9.01 14.59
CA LYS A 183 8.12 8.92 15.10
C LYS A 183 8.63 7.48 15.16
N SER A 184 7.81 6.55 15.66
CA SER A 184 8.21 5.14 15.77
C SER A 184 8.32 4.49 14.40
N PHE A 185 7.47 4.86 13.42
CA PHE A 185 7.55 4.34 12.06
C PHE A 185 8.82 4.80 11.35
N ILE A 186 9.15 6.10 11.41
CA ILE A 186 10.41 6.62 10.86
C ILE A 186 11.61 5.88 11.46
N LYS A 187 11.63 5.72 12.80
CA LYS A 187 12.70 4.98 13.49
C LYS A 187 12.79 3.52 13.04
N PHE A 188 11.64 2.88 12.78
CA PHE A 188 11.59 1.50 12.31
C PHE A 188 12.16 1.38 10.90
N VAL A 189 11.69 2.21 9.95
CA VAL A 189 12.17 2.22 8.56
C VAL A 189 13.67 2.55 8.48
N SER A 190 14.15 3.48 9.32
CA SER A 190 15.56 3.88 9.35
C SER A 190 16.55 2.77 9.77
N LYS A 191 16.07 1.63 10.26
CA LYS A 191 16.93 0.45 10.49
C LYS A 191 17.31 -0.26 9.18
N TYR A 192 16.50 -0.09 8.13
CA TYR A 192 16.61 -0.85 6.87
C TYR A 192 16.94 0.02 5.67
N PHE A 193 16.56 1.29 5.69
CA PHE A 193 16.70 2.23 4.59
C PHE A 193 17.12 3.61 5.06
N ILE A 194 17.74 4.38 4.17
CA ILE A 194 17.99 5.82 4.35
C ILE A 194 16.69 6.55 4.05
N VAL A 195 16.15 7.27 5.01
CA VAL A 195 14.92 8.07 4.85
C VAL A 195 15.26 9.39 4.15
N ASP A 196 14.70 9.63 2.99
CA ASP A 196 14.91 10.84 2.19
C ASP A 196 13.82 11.89 2.43
N GLU A 197 12.55 11.47 2.51
CA GLU A 197 11.43 12.36 2.74
C GLU A 197 10.31 11.69 3.53
N VAL A 198 9.62 12.48 4.37
CA VAL A 198 8.46 12.02 5.13
C VAL A 198 7.29 12.94 4.88
N LYS A 199 6.21 12.41 4.31
CA LYS A 199 4.91 13.08 4.19
C LYS A 199 3.93 12.54 5.23
N SER A 200 2.97 13.36 5.60
CA SER A 200 1.94 12.97 6.59
C SER A 200 0.56 13.33 6.04
N PRO A 201 0.13 12.71 4.91
CA PRO A 201 -1.25 12.86 4.46
C PRO A 201 -2.16 12.28 5.55
N PHE A 202 -3.09 13.11 6.05
CA PHE A 202 -3.94 12.68 7.16
C PHE A 202 -4.86 11.51 6.75
N PRO A 203 -4.94 10.42 7.50
CA PRO A 203 -4.30 10.10 8.78
C PRO A 203 -3.11 9.12 8.65
N TRP A 204 -2.29 9.24 7.63
CA TRP A 204 -1.17 8.31 7.36
C TRP A 204 0.20 8.96 7.58
N THR A 205 1.20 8.11 7.72
CA THR A 205 2.62 8.47 7.56
C THR A 205 3.15 7.76 6.32
N MET A 206 3.73 8.51 5.39
CA MET A 206 4.29 8.01 4.14
C MET A 206 5.75 8.44 4.03
N ILE A 207 6.63 7.50 3.65
CA ILE A 207 8.08 7.69 3.63
C ILE A 207 8.61 7.33 2.25
N LEU A 208 9.41 8.22 1.67
CA LEU A 208 10.32 7.91 0.57
C LEU A 208 11.69 7.61 1.17
N CYS A 209 12.26 6.48 0.81
CA CYS A 209 13.57 6.06 1.28
C CYS A 209 14.32 5.26 0.20
N ARG A 210 15.61 5.03 0.42
CA ARG A 210 16.50 4.31 -0.50
C ARG A 210 17.38 3.31 0.25
N PRO A 211 17.93 2.29 -0.43
CA PRO A 211 18.86 1.35 0.17
C PRO A 211 20.09 2.05 0.78
N PHE A 212 20.72 1.41 1.77
CA PHE A 212 22.09 1.78 2.16
C PHE A 212 23.02 1.51 0.99
N LEU A 213 24.02 2.39 0.80
CA LEU A 213 25.08 2.24 -0.19
C LEU A 213 25.99 1.07 0.16
#